data_437ef1091c2271cdae642ef970e01016
#
_entry.id   437ef1091c2271cdae642ef970e01016
#
_cell.length_a   1.000
_cell.length_b   1.000
_cell.length_c   1.000
_cell.angle_alpha   90.00
_cell.angle_beta   90.00
_cell.angle_gamma   90.00
#
_symmetry.space_group_name_H-M   'P 1'
#
loop_
_entity.id
_entity.type
_entity.pdbx_description
1 polymer ?
#
loop_
_entity_poly.entity_id
_entity_poly.type
_entity_poly.pdbx_seq_one_letter_code
_entity_poly.pdbx_strand_id
1 'polypeptide(L)'
;MGQSSSSHSPSPAGSTHHHQRSITRSSSSYSARSEILGFRYSKEEACFDFPDATTSFIDYTSEIPDDCLAVVFQFLSAGDRKRCSLVSRRWLLVEGQSRNRLAIDANSGLVPFIPSIFSRFDSVTKLSLRCDRRSVSIDDNGLIMISLRCLNLTRLKLRGCREITDVGMAALAENCKGLKKFSCGSCMFGAKGMNALLDKCSSLEELSVKRLRGINDGVTAEPIGPGAAAKSLKTVCLKELYNGQFFGPLISGAKNLKTLKLLRCLGDWDSLMEMIAVPENSLVEVHLERLQVSDIGLSALSNCSKLEILHIVKTPDCTNVGVISIASHCKYLRKLHIDGWKTNRIGNEALIAIAKNSANLQELVLIGVNPSSISLEAIATNCQKLERLALCGSETIADTEISCIASKCVALKKLCIKGCPVSDEGIEAFAWGCPNLVKIKVKKCRNVTYEVGDWLRARRGSLVVNLDVCAVEAEAMDASASDNGVQEDMEITHVAVAQPHPLATSNSVRGSIFKTRFGLFGARGIVTSTFRRFSNGNTNTSSNGCS
;
A
#
# COMPACT_ATOMS: atom_id res chain seq x y z
N MET A 1 -42.73 38.47 44.27
CA MET A 1 -42.24 39.87 44.40
C MET A 1 -41.26 40.08 43.26
N GLY A 2 -41.59 40.68 42.22
CA GLY A 2 -42.07 41.98 41.82
C GLY A 2 -41.17 42.38 40.68
N GLN A 3 -41.65 42.42 39.51
CA GLN A 3 -42.05 43.60 38.70
C GLN A 3 -40.84 44.46 38.31
N SER A 4 -40.63 45.03 37.13
CA SER A 4 -41.45 45.27 35.94
C SER A 4 -40.65 46.19 35.05
N SER A 5 -40.79 46.05 33.70
CA SER A 5 -41.06 47.10 32.71
C SER A 5 -40.09 48.30 32.63
N SER A 6 -39.74 48.90 31.54
CA SER A 6 -40.40 49.28 30.30
C SER A 6 -39.47 50.12 29.45
N SER A 7 -39.45 49.93 28.16
CA SER A 7 -39.78 50.84 27.06
C SER A 7 -39.10 52.25 27.02
N HIS A 8 -38.45 52.60 25.91
CA HIS A 8 -38.84 53.71 25.02
C HIS A 8 -37.74 54.00 23.95
N SER A 9 -38.13 53.96 22.73
CA SER A 9 -37.52 54.76 21.64
C SER A 9 -38.06 56.21 21.74
N PRO A 10 -37.47 57.25 21.14
CA PRO A 10 -37.55 57.48 19.69
C PRO A 10 -36.35 58.24 19.05
N SER A 11 -36.33 58.22 17.73
CA SER A 11 -35.59 59.16 16.86
C SER A 11 -36.17 60.58 16.95
N PRO A 12 -35.56 61.70 16.40
CA PRO A 12 -35.33 61.84 14.98
C PRO A 12 -34.16 62.82 14.51
N ALA A 13 -33.87 62.73 13.21
CA ALA A 13 -33.58 63.78 12.24
C ALA A 13 -32.36 64.69 12.31
N GLY A 14 -31.66 64.80 11.20
CA GLY A 14 -30.72 65.87 10.84
C GLY A 14 -30.08 65.63 9.47
N SER A 15 -30.67 66.22 8.46
CA SER A 15 -30.28 66.28 7.02
C SER A 15 -29.04 67.15 6.81
N THR A 16 -28.21 66.84 5.81
CA THR A 16 -27.79 67.80 4.73
C THR A 16 -26.95 67.10 3.64
N HIS A 17 -27.46 67.18 2.44
CA HIS A 17 -26.98 67.50 1.09
C HIS A 17 -25.60 67.12 0.52
N HIS A 18 -25.71 66.60 -0.69
CA HIS A 18 -24.93 66.73 -1.96
C HIS A 18 -23.82 65.69 -2.20
N HIS A 19 -23.82 64.86 -3.20
CA HIS A 19 -23.77 65.08 -4.64
C HIS A 19 -24.02 63.79 -5.43
N GLN A 20 -24.86 63.86 -6.45
CA GLN A 20 -25.12 62.85 -7.44
C GLN A 20 -23.89 62.59 -8.33
N ARG A 21 -23.56 61.32 -8.57
CA ARG A 21 -23.06 60.86 -9.86
C ARG A 21 -23.68 59.48 -10.13
N SER A 22 -24.60 59.50 -11.06
CA SER A 22 -25.21 58.37 -11.71
C SER A 22 -24.21 57.58 -12.55
N ILE A 23 -24.03 56.29 -12.25
CA ILE A 23 -23.50 55.32 -13.22
C ILE A 23 -24.52 54.19 -13.28
N THR A 24 -25.20 54.14 -14.36
CA THR A 24 -26.10 53.07 -14.79
C THR A 24 -25.34 51.76 -14.90
N ARG A 25 -25.64 50.80 -14.05
CA ARG A 25 -25.27 49.40 -14.26
C ARG A 25 -26.45 48.66 -14.84
N SER A 26 -26.33 48.32 -16.12
CA SER A 26 -27.17 47.38 -16.80
C SER A 26 -27.02 45.98 -16.18
N SER A 27 -28.12 45.47 -15.68
CA SER A 27 -28.28 44.07 -15.27
C SER A 27 -28.21 43.18 -16.51
N SER A 28 -27.13 42.44 -16.70
CA SER A 28 -27.11 41.30 -17.60
C SER A 28 -27.16 40.01 -16.77
N SER A 29 -28.30 39.37 -16.90
CA SER A 29 -28.55 38.02 -16.43
C SER A 29 -27.62 37.02 -17.13
N TYR A 30 -26.65 36.47 -16.42
CA TYR A 30 -25.86 35.34 -16.92
C TYR A 30 -26.62 34.05 -16.68
N SER A 31 -27.25 33.58 -17.74
CA SER A 31 -27.69 32.19 -17.88
C SER A 31 -26.44 31.30 -17.90
N ALA A 32 -26.24 30.54 -16.87
CA ALA A 32 -25.21 29.50 -16.83
C ALA A 32 -25.61 28.35 -17.77
N ARG A 33 -25.15 28.43 -18.99
CA ARG A 33 -25.25 27.36 -19.99
C ARG A 33 -23.98 26.52 -19.87
N SER A 34 -24.15 25.25 -19.55
CA SER A 34 -23.15 24.19 -19.52
C SER A 34 -22.30 24.14 -20.79
N GLU A 35 -21.06 24.64 -20.72
CA GLU A 35 -20.06 24.38 -21.76
C GLU A 35 -19.19 23.20 -21.31
N ILE A 36 -19.64 22.01 -21.63
CA ILE A 36 -18.81 20.80 -21.60
C ILE A 36 -18.22 20.67 -23.00
N LEU A 37 -16.91 20.94 -23.13
CA LEU A 37 -16.05 20.63 -24.27
C LEU A 37 -16.52 21.24 -25.61
N GLY A 38 -16.45 22.56 -25.73
CA GLY A 38 -16.55 23.24 -27.00
C GLY A 38 -15.19 23.75 -27.46
N PHE A 39 -14.50 23.02 -28.34
CA PHE A 39 -13.52 23.64 -29.23
C PHE A 39 -14.29 24.45 -30.26
N ARG A 40 -14.24 25.77 -30.13
CA ARG A 40 -14.66 26.67 -31.20
C ARG A 40 -13.62 26.61 -32.32
N TYR A 41 -13.99 26.09 -33.46
CA TYR A 41 -13.35 26.40 -34.72
C TYR A 41 -13.80 27.80 -35.13
N SER A 42 -12.88 28.76 -35.12
CA SER A 42 -13.06 30.02 -35.82
C SER A 42 -13.01 29.73 -37.33
N LYS A 43 -14.11 30.00 -37.99
CA LYS A 43 -14.26 29.92 -39.43
C LYS A 43 -13.66 31.22 -40.01
N GLU A 44 -12.38 31.20 -40.34
CA GLU A 44 -11.80 32.15 -41.27
C GLU A 44 -11.81 31.49 -42.64
N GLU A 45 -12.63 32.03 -43.53
CA GLU A 45 -12.72 31.65 -44.92
C GLU A 45 -11.45 32.15 -45.63
N ALA A 46 -10.50 31.26 -45.87
CA ALA A 46 -9.49 31.42 -46.90
C ALA A 46 -9.89 30.48 -48.05
N CYS A 47 -10.47 31.04 -49.09
CA CYS A 47 -10.66 30.37 -50.37
C CYS A 47 -9.30 30.02 -50.95
N PHE A 48 -8.92 28.75 -50.86
CA PHE A 48 -7.93 28.14 -51.75
C PHE A 48 -8.65 27.08 -52.55
N ASP A 49 -8.79 27.35 -53.86
CA ASP A 49 -9.23 26.38 -54.85
C ASP A 49 -8.23 25.23 -54.93
N PHE A 50 -8.57 24.09 -54.30
CA PHE A 50 -7.90 22.83 -54.57
C PHE A 50 -8.74 22.01 -55.53
N PRO A 51 -8.09 21.35 -56.54
CA PRO A 51 -8.81 20.53 -57.49
C PRO A 51 -9.48 19.35 -56.78
N ASP A 52 -10.68 19.11 -57.20
CA ASP A 52 -11.63 18.10 -56.76
C ASP A 52 -11.03 16.69 -56.82
N ALA A 53 -10.39 16.25 -55.72
CA ALA A 53 -10.03 14.86 -55.50
C ALA A 53 -10.94 14.33 -54.40
N THR A 54 -12.12 13.90 -54.77
CA THR A 54 -13.04 13.09 -53.97
C THR A 54 -12.41 11.71 -53.73
N THR A 55 -11.29 11.66 -53.02
CA THR A 55 -10.87 10.45 -52.33
C THR A 55 -11.73 10.34 -51.09
N SER A 56 -12.83 9.62 -51.15
CA SER A 56 -13.58 9.18 -49.99
C SER A 56 -12.61 8.40 -49.12
N PHE A 57 -12.15 9.02 -48.01
CA PHE A 57 -11.35 8.31 -47.01
C PHE A 57 -12.22 7.21 -46.42
N ILE A 58 -12.03 5.98 -46.88
CA ILE A 58 -12.74 4.81 -46.38
C ILE A 58 -12.20 4.56 -44.96
N ASP A 59 -13.07 4.74 -43.96
CA ASP A 59 -12.74 4.34 -42.59
C ASP A 59 -12.88 2.81 -42.45
N TYR A 60 -11.78 2.08 -42.69
CA TYR A 60 -11.73 0.64 -42.55
C TYR A 60 -12.06 0.15 -41.13
N THR A 61 -12.01 1.03 -40.14
CA THR A 61 -12.37 0.66 -38.75
C THR A 61 -13.87 0.62 -38.53
N SER A 62 -14.67 1.19 -39.43
CA SER A 62 -16.14 1.19 -39.37
C SER A 62 -16.74 -0.22 -39.48
N GLU A 63 -16.04 -1.14 -40.16
CA GLU A 63 -16.46 -2.53 -40.36
C GLU A 63 -16.10 -3.43 -39.17
N ILE A 64 -15.21 -2.99 -38.28
CA ILE A 64 -14.83 -3.75 -37.08
C ILE A 64 -15.99 -3.71 -36.06
N PRO A 65 -16.56 -4.86 -35.63
CA PRO A 65 -17.58 -4.86 -34.59
C PRO A 65 -17.09 -4.22 -33.29
N ASP A 66 -17.99 -3.57 -32.54
CA ASP A 66 -17.66 -2.88 -31.29
C ASP A 66 -17.04 -3.79 -30.25
N ASP A 67 -17.47 -5.05 -30.19
CA ASP A 67 -16.89 -6.04 -29.28
C ASP A 67 -15.42 -6.36 -29.61
N CYS A 68 -15.09 -6.47 -30.90
CA CYS A 68 -13.71 -6.66 -31.35
C CYS A 68 -12.84 -5.43 -31.02
N LEU A 69 -13.38 -4.24 -31.28
CA LEU A 69 -12.72 -2.98 -30.95
C LEU A 69 -12.51 -2.84 -29.41
N ALA A 70 -13.50 -3.24 -28.61
CA ALA A 70 -13.42 -3.26 -27.16
C ALA A 70 -12.32 -4.22 -26.66
N VAL A 71 -12.19 -5.38 -27.28
CA VAL A 71 -11.11 -6.35 -26.98
C VAL A 71 -9.75 -5.72 -27.30
N VAL A 72 -9.57 -5.10 -28.46
CA VAL A 72 -8.34 -4.40 -28.84
C VAL A 72 -7.98 -3.35 -27.78
N PHE A 73 -8.94 -2.54 -27.35
CA PHE A 73 -8.71 -1.52 -26.32
C PHE A 73 -8.25 -2.12 -24.98
N GLN A 74 -8.66 -3.34 -24.63
CA GLN A 74 -8.23 -3.97 -23.39
C GLN A 74 -6.73 -4.29 -23.34
N PHE A 75 -6.10 -4.48 -24.50
CA PHE A 75 -4.66 -4.75 -24.61
C PHE A 75 -3.80 -3.47 -24.65
N LEU A 76 -4.42 -2.30 -24.80
CA LEU A 76 -3.70 -1.03 -24.90
C LEU A 76 -3.33 -0.47 -23.51
N SER A 77 -2.23 0.29 -23.48
CA SER A 77 -1.88 1.08 -22.31
C SER A 77 -2.92 2.18 -22.04
N ALA A 78 -2.95 2.70 -20.80
CA ALA A 78 -3.88 3.78 -20.44
C ALA A 78 -3.68 5.04 -21.30
N GLY A 79 -2.43 5.33 -21.69
CA GLY A 79 -2.10 6.45 -22.58
C GLY A 79 -2.65 6.26 -23.99
N ASP A 80 -2.52 5.06 -24.55
CA ASP A 80 -3.00 4.74 -25.89
C ASP A 80 -4.53 4.68 -25.92
N ARG A 81 -5.18 4.13 -24.91
CA ARG A 81 -6.63 4.19 -24.74
C ARG A 81 -7.15 5.62 -24.73
N LYS A 82 -6.46 6.54 -24.05
CA LYS A 82 -6.80 7.96 -24.08
C LYS A 82 -6.68 8.56 -25.49
N ARG A 83 -5.67 8.17 -26.26
CA ARG A 83 -5.54 8.59 -27.67
C ARG A 83 -6.68 8.01 -28.51
N CYS A 84 -7.00 6.74 -28.35
CA CYS A 84 -8.12 6.09 -29.03
C CYS A 84 -9.44 6.80 -28.78
N SER A 85 -9.68 7.28 -27.57
CA SER A 85 -10.91 8.02 -27.23
C SER A 85 -11.04 9.39 -27.90
N LEU A 86 -10.00 9.85 -28.59
CA LEU A 86 -10.00 11.12 -29.37
C LEU A 86 -10.19 10.91 -30.89
N VAL A 87 -10.20 9.65 -31.36
CA VAL A 87 -10.27 9.33 -32.80
C VAL A 87 -11.66 9.59 -33.35
N SER A 88 -12.71 9.07 -32.72
CA SER A 88 -14.09 9.27 -33.14
C SER A 88 -15.06 9.15 -31.97
N ARG A 89 -16.33 9.59 -32.18
CA ARG A 89 -17.40 9.42 -31.16
C ARG A 89 -17.66 7.94 -30.86
N ARG A 90 -17.62 7.08 -31.87
CA ARG A 90 -17.74 5.62 -31.71
C ARG A 90 -16.62 5.06 -30.85
N TRP A 91 -15.38 5.39 -31.15
CA TRP A 91 -14.22 4.94 -30.37
C TRP A 91 -14.27 5.45 -28.93
N LEU A 92 -14.73 6.69 -28.71
CA LEU A 92 -14.93 7.25 -27.38
C LEU A 92 -15.94 6.44 -26.56
N LEU A 93 -17.05 6.01 -27.15
CA LEU A 93 -18.09 5.22 -26.51
C LEU A 93 -17.60 3.81 -26.21
N VAL A 94 -17.07 3.10 -27.22
CA VAL A 94 -16.56 1.73 -27.07
C VAL A 94 -15.42 1.68 -26.06
N GLU A 95 -14.49 2.66 -26.07
CA GLU A 95 -13.43 2.77 -25.08
C GLU A 95 -14.00 2.93 -23.66
N GLY A 96 -15.01 3.78 -23.50
CA GLY A 96 -15.68 4.00 -22.22
C GLY A 96 -16.34 2.73 -21.69
N GLN A 97 -17.18 2.10 -22.49
CA GLN A 97 -17.95 0.89 -22.15
C GLN A 97 -17.06 -0.33 -21.94
N SER A 98 -15.94 -0.44 -22.65
CA SER A 98 -14.98 -1.53 -22.48
C SER A 98 -14.11 -1.40 -21.22
N ARG A 99 -14.18 -0.27 -20.51
CA ARG A 99 -13.32 0.01 -19.36
C ARG A 99 -13.87 -0.58 -18.07
N ASN A 100 -13.35 -1.72 -17.67
CA ASN A 100 -13.72 -2.39 -16.43
C ASN A 100 -12.94 -1.89 -15.18
N ARG A 101 -11.86 -1.09 -15.35
CA ARG A 101 -11.02 -0.56 -14.29
C ARG A 101 -10.89 0.96 -14.42
N LEU A 102 -11.20 1.66 -13.34
CA LEU A 102 -11.12 3.12 -13.29
C LEU A 102 -10.40 3.59 -12.03
N ALA A 103 -9.49 4.56 -12.18
CA ALA A 103 -8.84 5.25 -11.08
C ALA A 103 -9.08 6.76 -11.23
N ILE A 104 -9.57 7.40 -10.18
CA ILE A 104 -10.00 8.81 -10.20
C ILE A 104 -9.44 9.52 -8.97
N ASP A 105 -9.05 10.77 -9.15
CA ASP A 105 -8.75 11.67 -8.05
C ASP A 105 -10.07 12.15 -7.42
N ALA A 106 -10.34 11.65 -6.21
CA ALA A 106 -11.60 11.82 -5.50
C ALA A 106 -11.58 13.05 -4.59
N ASN A 107 -11.34 14.23 -5.17
CA ASN A 107 -11.51 15.52 -4.49
C ASN A 107 -12.99 15.97 -4.55
N SER A 108 -13.37 16.93 -3.72
CA SER A 108 -14.74 17.45 -3.66
C SER A 108 -15.23 18.04 -5.00
N GLY A 109 -14.33 18.55 -5.83
CA GLY A 109 -14.66 19.03 -7.18
C GLY A 109 -15.10 17.94 -8.15
N LEU A 110 -14.93 16.65 -7.79
CA LEU A 110 -15.41 15.54 -8.63
C LEU A 110 -16.93 15.37 -8.58
N VAL A 111 -17.59 15.76 -7.48
CA VAL A 111 -19.01 15.46 -7.21
C VAL A 111 -19.94 15.84 -8.36
N PRO A 112 -19.87 17.05 -8.97
CA PRO A 112 -20.73 17.43 -10.09
C PRO A 112 -20.56 16.57 -11.34
N PHE A 113 -19.40 15.95 -11.52
CA PHE A 113 -19.05 15.15 -12.72
C PHE A 113 -19.32 13.65 -12.54
N ILE A 114 -19.66 13.18 -11.33
CA ILE A 114 -19.94 11.76 -11.08
C ILE A 114 -20.98 11.19 -12.04
N PRO A 115 -22.14 11.84 -12.30
CA PRO A 115 -23.14 11.30 -13.21
C PRO A 115 -22.60 11.07 -14.62
N SER A 116 -21.90 12.04 -15.20
CA SER A 116 -21.38 11.95 -16.58
C SER A 116 -20.21 10.97 -16.70
N ILE A 117 -19.36 10.89 -15.69
CA ILE A 117 -18.24 9.93 -15.66
C ILE A 117 -18.76 8.51 -15.66
N PHE A 118 -19.69 8.17 -14.77
CA PHE A 118 -20.18 6.79 -14.63
C PHE A 118 -21.27 6.42 -15.64
N SER A 119 -21.86 7.39 -16.34
CA SER A 119 -22.63 7.13 -17.55
C SER A 119 -21.73 6.69 -18.72
N ARG A 120 -20.52 7.28 -18.83
CA ARG A 120 -19.54 6.87 -19.84
C ARG A 120 -18.85 5.55 -19.50
N PHE A 121 -18.56 5.30 -18.23
CA PHE A 121 -17.83 4.15 -17.72
C PHE A 121 -18.75 3.22 -16.92
N ASP A 122 -19.80 2.72 -17.57
CA ASP A 122 -20.87 1.91 -16.96
C ASP A 122 -20.43 0.48 -16.58
N SER A 123 -19.43 -0.04 -17.28
CA SER A 123 -18.92 -1.41 -17.10
C SER A 123 -17.81 -1.53 -16.02
N VAL A 124 -17.64 -0.49 -15.20
CA VAL A 124 -16.60 -0.48 -14.17
C VAL A 124 -16.87 -1.49 -13.05
N THR A 125 -16.00 -2.49 -12.93
CA THR A 125 -16.02 -3.48 -11.86
C THR A 125 -14.90 -3.29 -10.83
N LYS A 126 -13.87 -2.48 -11.15
CA LYS A 126 -12.72 -2.21 -10.29
C LYS A 126 -12.50 -0.70 -10.22
N LEU A 127 -12.76 -0.11 -9.05
CA LEU A 127 -12.67 1.33 -8.82
C LEU A 127 -11.60 1.67 -7.78
N SER A 128 -10.80 2.70 -8.07
CA SER A 128 -9.87 3.29 -7.13
C SER A 128 -10.13 4.80 -7.01
N LEU A 129 -10.52 5.23 -5.83
CA LEU A 129 -10.73 6.62 -5.45
C LEU A 129 -9.56 7.08 -4.58
N ARG A 130 -8.86 8.11 -5.00
CA ARG A 130 -7.70 8.65 -4.30
C ARG A 130 -7.86 10.14 -4.11
N CYS A 131 -7.66 10.62 -2.90
CA CYS A 131 -7.52 12.04 -2.62
C CYS A 131 -6.12 12.31 -2.06
N ASP A 132 -5.52 13.41 -2.45
CA ASP A 132 -4.25 13.84 -1.90
C ASP A 132 -4.40 14.37 -0.45
N ARG A 133 -3.28 14.74 0.19
CA ARG A 133 -3.29 15.19 1.58
C ARG A 133 -3.76 16.65 1.75
N ARG A 134 -3.75 17.44 0.69
CA ARG A 134 -4.04 18.88 0.73
C ARG A 134 -5.47 19.19 0.31
N SER A 135 -6.06 18.35 -0.53
CA SER A 135 -7.43 18.53 -1.05
C SER A 135 -8.48 17.94 -0.10
N VAL A 136 -9.66 18.54 -0.08
CA VAL A 136 -10.86 17.97 0.52
C VAL A 136 -11.33 16.81 -0.34
N SER A 137 -11.62 15.66 0.27
CA SER A 137 -12.10 14.50 -0.49
C SER A 137 -13.61 14.59 -0.81
N ILE A 138 -14.10 13.68 -1.65
CA ILE A 138 -15.53 13.44 -1.76
C ILE A 138 -16.08 13.05 -0.39
N ASP A 139 -17.32 13.42 -0.15
CA ASP A 139 -18.12 13.10 1.01
C ASP A 139 -18.99 11.83 0.82
N ASP A 140 -19.88 11.59 1.76
CA ASP A 140 -20.84 10.48 1.70
C ASP A 140 -21.75 10.58 0.48
N ASN A 141 -22.23 11.77 0.12
CA ASN A 141 -23.08 11.96 -1.05
C ASN A 141 -22.36 11.54 -2.34
N GLY A 142 -21.10 11.96 -2.49
CA GLY A 142 -20.25 11.55 -3.62
C GLY A 142 -20.10 10.02 -3.69
N LEU A 143 -19.86 9.37 -2.56
CA LEU A 143 -19.72 7.90 -2.51
C LEU A 143 -21.05 7.20 -2.81
N ILE A 144 -22.18 7.70 -2.29
CA ILE A 144 -23.52 7.18 -2.58
C ILE A 144 -23.84 7.28 -4.06
N MET A 145 -23.60 8.44 -4.67
CA MET A 145 -23.82 8.63 -6.12
C MET A 145 -23.00 7.67 -6.98
N ILE A 146 -21.77 7.37 -6.56
CA ILE A 146 -20.90 6.37 -7.23
C ILE A 146 -21.46 4.97 -7.05
N SER A 147 -21.81 4.59 -5.82
CA SER A 147 -22.27 3.24 -5.48
C SER A 147 -23.56 2.86 -6.21
N LEU A 148 -24.50 3.79 -6.37
CA LEU A 148 -25.75 3.61 -7.12
C LEU A 148 -25.54 3.34 -8.62
N ARG A 149 -24.39 3.77 -9.18
CA ARG A 149 -24.05 3.56 -10.60
C ARG A 149 -23.13 2.37 -10.83
N CYS A 150 -22.41 1.94 -9.81
CA CYS A 150 -21.43 0.84 -9.90
C CYS A 150 -21.91 -0.40 -9.14
N LEU A 151 -23.10 -0.89 -9.40
CA LEU A 151 -23.70 -2.04 -8.70
C LEU A 151 -22.88 -3.34 -8.83
N ASN A 152 -22.17 -3.50 -9.95
CA ASN A 152 -21.34 -4.67 -10.26
C ASN A 152 -19.90 -4.54 -9.75
N LEU A 153 -19.66 -3.66 -8.77
CA LEU A 153 -18.31 -3.42 -8.27
C LEU A 153 -17.77 -4.64 -7.51
N THR A 154 -16.66 -5.19 -7.99
CA THR A 154 -15.96 -6.33 -7.38
C THR A 154 -14.73 -5.92 -6.59
N ARG A 155 -14.11 -4.77 -6.92
CA ARG A 155 -12.97 -4.24 -6.20
C ARG A 155 -13.08 -2.73 -5.98
N LEU A 156 -12.97 -2.30 -4.73
CA LEU A 156 -12.91 -0.89 -4.35
C LEU A 156 -11.64 -0.58 -3.56
N LYS A 157 -10.98 0.50 -3.92
CA LYS A 157 -9.86 1.06 -3.17
C LYS A 157 -10.12 2.53 -2.85
N LEU A 158 -10.18 2.85 -1.56
CA LEU A 158 -10.29 4.22 -1.04
C LEU A 158 -8.95 4.65 -0.46
N ARG A 159 -8.40 5.78 -0.88
CA ARG A 159 -7.17 6.31 -0.33
C ARG A 159 -7.27 7.80 -0.06
N GLY A 160 -7.14 8.18 1.20
CA GLY A 160 -7.19 9.59 1.61
C GLY A 160 -8.59 10.22 1.52
N CYS A 161 -9.65 9.42 1.39
CA CYS A 161 -11.04 9.87 1.41
C CYS A 161 -11.45 10.09 2.88
N ARG A 162 -11.23 11.30 3.36
CA ARG A 162 -11.36 11.63 4.79
C ARG A 162 -12.76 12.10 5.18
N GLU A 163 -13.52 12.59 4.22
CA GLU A 163 -14.88 13.08 4.43
C GLU A 163 -15.94 11.97 4.31
N ILE A 164 -15.52 10.73 4.01
CA ILE A 164 -16.39 9.57 4.01
C ILE A 164 -16.55 9.08 5.45
N THR A 165 -17.81 8.98 5.90
CA THR A 165 -18.20 8.51 7.23
C THR A 165 -18.81 7.09 7.17
N ASP A 166 -19.30 6.62 8.31
CA ASP A 166 -20.01 5.33 8.40
C ASP A 166 -21.29 5.30 7.55
N VAL A 167 -21.93 6.45 7.33
CA VAL A 167 -23.15 6.57 6.50
C VAL A 167 -22.85 6.24 5.04
N GLY A 168 -21.82 6.85 4.47
CA GLY A 168 -21.40 6.57 3.10
C GLY A 168 -20.95 5.13 2.90
N MET A 169 -20.27 4.55 3.92
CA MET A 169 -19.85 3.16 3.89
C MET A 169 -21.02 2.18 3.96
N ALA A 170 -22.06 2.47 4.77
CA ALA A 170 -23.25 1.66 4.85
C ALA A 170 -24.03 1.66 3.52
N ALA A 171 -24.19 2.83 2.90
CA ALA A 171 -24.85 2.94 1.59
C ALA A 171 -24.06 2.22 0.48
N LEU A 172 -22.72 2.34 0.49
CA LEU A 172 -21.86 1.57 -0.42
C LEU A 172 -22.07 0.06 -0.25
N ALA A 173 -22.11 -0.42 0.98
CA ALA A 173 -22.29 -1.84 1.29
C ALA A 173 -23.64 -2.37 0.81
N GLU A 174 -24.71 -1.57 0.94
CA GLU A 174 -26.03 -1.92 0.47
C GLU A 174 -26.12 -2.02 -1.06
N ASN A 175 -25.45 -1.12 -1.77
CA ASN A 175 -25.49 -1.07 -3.23
C ASN A 175 -24.48 -2.05 -3.90
N CYS A 176 -23.32 -2.30 -3.28
CA CYS A 176 -22.22 -3.07 -3.89
C CYS A 176 -22.02 -4.43 -3.21
N LYS A 177 -23.06 -5.25 -3.05
CA LYS A 177 -23.03 -6.56 -2.36
C LYS A 177 -22.06 -7.58 -2.99
N GLY A 178 -21.76 -7.44 -4.28
CA GLY A 178 -20.81 -8.29 -5.03
C GLY A 178 -19.33 -7.98 -4.80
N LEU A 179 -19.00 -7.13 -3.82
CA LEU A 179 -17.64 -6.71 -3.57
C LEU A 179 -16.78 -7.89 -3.05
N LYS A 180 -15.69 -8.21 -3.80
CA LYS A 180 -14.74 -9.27 -3.45
C LYS A 180 -13.48 -8.75 -2.79
N LYS A 181 -13.06 -7.52 -3.14
CA LYS A 181 -11.82 -6.93 -2.63
C LYS A 181 -12.05 -5.49 -2.19
N PHE A 182 -11.82 -5.22 -0.92
CA PHE A 182 -11.89 -3.88 -0.35
C PHE A 182 -10.56 -3.45 0.24
N SER A 183 -10.13 -2.24 -0.09
CA SER A 183 -8.93 -1.64 0.50
C SER A 183 -9.18 -0.19 0.87
N CYS A 184 -8.96 0.18 2.12
CA CYS A 184 -9.00 1.57 2.55
C CYS A 184 -7.66 2.02 3.14
N GLY A 185 -7.35 3.30 2.97
CA GLY A 185 -6.13 3.88 3.48
C GLY A 185 -6.29 5.35 3.84
N SER A 186 -5.98 5.74 5.08
CA SER A 186 -6.10 7.11 5.59
C SER A 186 -7.54 7.66 5.47
N CYS A 187 -8.53 6.84 5.81
CA CYS A 187 -9.95 7.19 5.88
C CYS A 187 -10.38 7.43 7.33
N MET A 188 -11.55 8.04 7.52
CA MET A 188 -12.06 8.48 8.83
C MET A 188 -13.32 7.74 9.29
N PHE A 189 -13.95 6.90 8.47
CA PHE A 189 -15.09 6.10 8.91
C PHE A 189 -14.67 5.11 10.02
N GLY A 190 -15.65 4.68 10.82
CA GLY A 190 -15.43 3.91 12.03
C GLY A 190 -15.78 2.42 11.92
N ALA A 191 -16.04 1.82 13.09
CA ALA A 191 -16.42 0.42 13.20
C ALA A 191 -17.78 0.13 12.58
N LYS A 192 -18.76 1.03 12.72
CA LYS A 192 -20.10 0.87 12.15
C LYS A 192 -20.06 0.75 10.63
N GLY A 193 -19.30 1.62 9.95
CA GLY A 193 -19.14 1.55 8.49
C GLY A 193 -18.40 0.31 8.04
N MET A 194 -17.41 -0.15 8.81
CA MET A 194 -16.71 -1.40 8.53
C MET A 194 -17.64 -2.61 8.72
N ASN A 195 -18.41 -2.66 9.81
CA ASN A 195 -19.36 -3.74 10.08
C ASN A 195 -20.45 -3.79 9.00
N ALA A 196 -21.02 -2.65 8.60
CA ALA A 196 -21.97 -2.61 7.49
C ALA A 196 -21.42 -3.24 6.21
N LEU A 197 -20.15 -2.97 5.88
CA LEU A 197 -19.47 -3.61 4.75
C LEU A 197 -19.34 -5.13 4.93
N LEU A 198 -18.93 -5.58 6.11
CA LEU A 198 -18.74 -7.00 6.42
C LEU A 198 -20.05 -7.79 6.43
N ASP A 199 -21.16 -7.17 6.86
CA ASP A 199 -22.46 -7.79 6.92
C ASP A 199 -23.13 -7.91 5.55
N LYS A 200 -22.97 -6.91 4.69
CA LYS A 200 -23.64 -6.87 3.37
C LYS A 200 -22.84 -7.51 2.26
N CYS A 201 -21.50 -7.44 2.30
CA CYS A 201 -20.63 -7.97 1.25
C CYS A 201 -20.18 -9.41 1.56
N SER A 202 -21.11 -10.36 1.50
CA SER A 202 -20.86 -11.79 1.81
C SER A 202 -19.83 -12.47 0.89
N SER A 203 -19.52 -11.89 -0.26
CA SER A 203 -18.52 -12.38 -1.23
C SER A 203 -17.12 -11.80 -1.00
N LEU A 204 -16.88 -11.06 0.09
CA LEU A 204 -15.61 -10.38 0.33
C LEU A 204 -14.49 -11.39 0.64
N GLU A 205 -13.49 -11.46 -0.25
CA GLU A 205 -12.35 -12.36 -0.14
C GLU A 205 -11.09 -11.69 0.43
N GLU A 206 -10.91 -10.39 0.15
CA GLU A 206 -9.71 -9.64 0.55
C GLU A 206 -10.10 -8.32 1.23
N LEU A 207 -9.63 -8.14 2.46
CA LEU A 207 -9.75 -6.91 3.23
C LEU A 207 -8.36 -6.35 3.52
N SER A 208 -8.11 -5.08 3.13
CA SER A 208 -6.86 -4.39 3.46
C SER A 208 -7.16 -3.01 4.08
N VAL A 209 -6.75 -2.82 5.31
CA VAL A 209 -7.01 -1.60 6.07
C VAL A 209 -5.69 -0.96 6.48
N LYS A 210 -5.49 0.31 6.10
CA LYS A 210 -4.29 1.07 6.45
C LYS A 210 -4.67 2.42 7.05
N ARG A 211 -4.20 2.74 8.26
CA ARG A 211 -4.44 4.04 8.91
C ARG A 211 -5.92 4.43 8.94
N LEU A 212 -6.78 3.54 9.35
CA LEU A 212 -8.19 3.85 9.61
C LEU A 212 -8.27 4.60 10.94
N ARG A 213 -8.79 5.82 10.94
CA ARG A 213 -8.73 6.74 12.09
C ARG A 213 -10.07 6.95 12.79
N GLY A 214 -11.17 6.51 12.17
CA GLY A 214 -12.52 6.65 12.75
C GLY A 214 -12.87 5.57 13.77
N ILE A 215 -11.94 4.65 14.07
CA ILE A 215 -12.11 3.67 15.14
C ILE A 215 -11.70 4.36 16.45
N ASN A 216 -12.65 4.68 17.30
CA ASN A 216 -12.45 5.38 18.57
C ASN A 216 -12.11 4.42 19.71
N ASP A 217 -11.29 4.85 20.66
CA ASP A 217 -10.83 4.10 21.85
C ASP A 217 -11.78 4.23 23.05
N GLY A 218 -12.96 4.84 22.87
CA GLY A 218 -13.90 5.08 23.95
C GLY A 218 -14.51 3.79 24.53
N VAL A 219 -15.06 3.88 25.73
CA VAL A 219 -15.76 2.80 26.46
C VAL A 219 -16.87 2.13 25.62
N THR A 220 -17.32 2.79 24.56
CA THR A 220 -18.35 2.31 23.64
C THR A 220 -17.78 1.83 22.29
N ALA A 221 -16.48 1.53 22.23
CA ALA A 221 -15.86 1.08 21.00
C ALA A 221 -16.44 -0.26 20.55
N GLU A 222 -17.07 -0.24 19.37
CA GLU A 222 -17.73 -1.41 18.79
C GLU A 222 -16.66 -2.32 18.13
N PRO A 223 -16.65 -3.64 18.45
CA PRO A 223 -15.76 -4.58 17.77
C PRO A 223 -16.13 -4.73 16.28
N ILE A 224 -15.14 -5.11 15.46
CA ILE A 224 -15.31 -5.27 14.02
C ILE A 224 -15.44 -6.75 13.68
N GLY A 225 -16.57 -7.08 13.06
CA GLY A 225 -16.88 -8.41 12.57
C GLY A 225 -17.43 -9.36 13.61
N PRO A 226 -17.61 -10.66 13.25
CA PRO A 226 -17.15 -11.29 12.01
C PRO A 226 -17.97 -10.97 10.75
N GLY A 227 -19.27 -10.64 10.87
CA GLY A 227 -20.18 -10.38 9.76
C GLY A 227 -20.33 -11.54 8.75
N ALA A 228 -21.20 -11.38 7.75
CA ALA A 228 -21.41 -12.39 6.72
C ALA A 228 -20.16 -12.65 5.86
N ALA A 229 -19.28 -11.66 5.73
CA ALA A 229 -18.03 -11.75 4.97
C ALA A 229 -17.03 -12.76 5.54
N ALA A 230 -17.10 -13.08 6.83
CA ALA A 230 -16.15 -14.00 7.46
C ALA A 230 -16.07 -15.37 6.78
N LYS A 231 -17.19 -15.83 6.19
CA LYS A 231 -17.25 -17.14 5.47
C LYS A 231 -16.45 -17.15 4.18
N SER A 232 -16.31 -16.01 3.50
CA SER A 232 -15.64 -15.89 2.20
C SER A 232 -14.24 -15.31 2.32
N LEU A 233 -13.89 -14.71 3.46
CA LEU A 233 -12.66 -13.96 3.68
C LEU A 233 -11.43 -14.89 3.69
N LYS A 234 -10.50 -14.63 2.77
CA LYS A 234 -9.25 -15.37 2.57
C LYS A 234 -8.02 -14.59 3.00
N THR A 235 -8.08 -13.26 2.89
CA THR A 235 -6.93 -12.39 3.17
C THR A 235 -7.35 -11.19 4.02
N VAL A 236 -6.68 -11.00 5.16
CA VAL A 236 -6.78 -9.80 6.00
C VAL A 236 -5.40 -9.17 6.11
N CYS A 237 -5.32 -7.87 5.78
CA CYS A 237 -4.11 -7.07 5.91
C CYS A 237 -4.41 -5.80 6.71
N LEU A 238 -3.89 -5.72 7.92
CA LEU A 238 -4.00 -4.56 8.81
C LEU A 238 -2.64 -3.85 8.87
N LYS A 239 -2.62 -2.55 8.60
CA LYS A 239 -1.37 -1.78 8.57
C LYS A 239 -1.51 -0.42 9.26
N GLU A 240 -0.58 -0.14 10.17
CA GLU A 240 -0.47 1.16 10.82
C GLU A 240 -1.80 1.56 11.53
N LEU A 241 -2.36 0.65 12.32
CA LEU A 241 -3.56 0.85 13.12
C LEU A 241 -3.19 1.02 14.59
N TYR A 242 -3.80 1.99 15.24
CA TYR A 242 -3.70 2.15 16.72
C TYR A 242 -4.57 1.12 17.43
N ASN A 243 -5.76 0.84 16.90
CA ASN A 243 -6.79 -0.01 17.47
C ASN A 243 -7.00 -1.28 16.63
N GLY A 244 -5.91 -1.92 16.24
CA GLY A 244 -5.93 -3.12 15.40
C GLY A 244 -6.68 -4.29 16.03
N GLN A 245 -6.69 -4.38 17.38
CA GLN A 245 -7.37 -5.44 18.13
C GLN A 245 -8.89 -5.46 17.95
N PHE A 246 -9.53 -4.34 17.60
CA PHE A 246 -10.96 -4.33 17.27
C PHE A 246 -11.33 -5.24 16.10
N PHE A 247 -10.37 -5.62 15.26
CA PHE A 247 -10.54 -6.62 14.20
C PHE A 247 -10.41 -8.07 14.70
N GLY A 248 -10.19 -8.29 16.00
CA GLY A 248 -10.05 -9.62 16.59
C GLY A 248 -11.23 -10.55 16.26
N PRO A 249 -12.50 -10.15 16.49
CA PRO A 249 -13.67 -10.98 16.17
C PRO A 249 -13.78 -11.33 14.68
N LEU A 250 -13.39 -10.43 13.77
CA LEU A 250 -13.34 -10.72 12.34
C LEU A 250 -12.28 -11.80 12.03
N ILE A 251 -11.09 -11.64 12.58
CA ILE A 251 -9.97 -12.55 12.30
C ILE A 251 -10.24 -13.93 12.87
N SER A 252 -10.71 -14.03 14.12
CA SER A 252 -11.05 -15.30 14.77
C SER A 252 -12.28 -15.99 14.16
N GLY A 253 -13.25 -15.20 13.69
CA GLY A 253 -14.45 -15.70 13.02
C GLY A 253 -14.24 -16.15 11.57
N ALA A 254 -13.15 -15.73 10.91
CA ALA A 254 -12.86 -16.02 9.52
C ALA A 254 -12.18 -17.40 9.35
N LYS A 255 -12.92 -18.50 9.46
CA LYS A 255 -12.38 -19.88 9.43
C LYS A 255 -11.66 -20.23 8.12
N ASN A 256 -11.97 -19.56 7.02
CA ASN A 256 -11.34 -19.77 5.70
C ASN A 256 -10.15 -18.83 5.44
N LEU A 257 -9.67 -18.11 6.47
CA LEU A 257 -8.57 -17.18 6.35
C LEU A 257 -7.28 -17.93 6.03
N LYS A 258 -6.65 -17.56 4.89
CA LYS A 258 -5.39 -18.14 4.41
C LYS A 258 -4.19 -17.24 4.67
N THR A 259 -4.41 -15.93 4.59
CA THR A 259 -3.33 -14.92 4.71
C THR A 259 -3.70 -13.88 5.75
N LEU A 260 -2.88 -13.78 6.79
CA LEU A 260 -2.98 -12.73 7.80
C LEU A 260 -1.72 -11.87 7.79
N LYS A 261 -1.88 -10.56 7.58
CA LYS A 261 -0.78 -9.59 7.58
C LYS A 261 -1.07 -8.49 8.60
N LEU A 262 -0.28 -8.46 9.64
CA LEU A 262 -0.33 -7.47 10.70
C LEU A 262 0.97 -6.66 10.68
N LEU A 263 0.88 -5.38 10.34
CA LEU A 263 2.04 -4.54 10.04
C LEU A 263 1.95 -3.23 10.81
N ARG A 264 2.81 -3.05 11.81
CA ARG A 264 2.87 -1.79 12.59
C ARG A 264 1.54 -1.43 13.25
N CYS A 265 0.84 -2.41 13.78
CA CYS A 265 -0.36 -2.22 14.57
C CYS A 265 0.02 -2.24 16.05
N LEU A 266 -0.55 -1.29 16.83
CA LEU A 266 -0.28 -1.23 18.27
C LEU A 266 -1.10 -2.28 19.03
N GLY A 267 -0.67 -2.57 20.25
CA GLY A 267 -1.32 -3.47 21.20
C GLY A 267 -0.72 -4.85 21.23
N ASP A 268 -1.12 -5.63 22.24
CA ASP A 268 -0.73 -7.02 22.43
C ASP A 268 -1.52 -7.93 21.47
N TRP A 269 -0.80 -8.78 20.75
CA TRP A 269 -1.37 -9.68 19.74
C TRP A 269 -1.29 -11.16 20.15
N ASP A 270 -0.70 -11.50 21.29
CA ASP A 270 -0.55 -12.89 21.73
C ASP A 270 -1.91 -13.57 21.92
N SER A 271 -2.84 -12.91 22.63
CA SER A 271 -4.19 -13.43 22.84
C SER A 271 -4.95 -13.69 21.51
N LEU A 272 -4.76 -12.84 20.51
CA LEU A 272 -5.37 -13.08 19.19
C LEU A 272 -4.72 -14.29 18.50
N MET A 273 -3.40 -14.45 18.60
CA MET A 273 -2.72 -15.63 18.04
C MET A 273 -3.23 -16.91 18.68
N GLU A 274 -3.45 -16.92 19.98
CA GLU A 274 -4.05 -18.06 20.70
C GLU A 274 -5.48 -18.37 20.20
N MET A 275 -6.32 -17.35 20.00
CA MET A 275 -7.69 -17.53 19.51
C MET A 275 -7.78 -18.08 18.09
N ILE A 276 -6.85 -17.75 17.21
CA ILE A 276 -6.86 -18.19 15.81
C ILE A 276 -6.09 -19.49 15.58
N ALA A 277 -5.28 -19.91 16.53
CA ALA A 277 -4.41 -21.07 16.41
C ALA A 277 -5.11 -22.38 16.75
N VAL A 278 -6.25 -22.61 16.11
CA VAL A 278 -6.99 -23.88 16.24
C VAL A 278 -6.61 -24.85 15.12
N PRO A 279 -6.65 -26.17 15.36
CA PRO A 279 -6.21 -27.20 14.38
C PRO A 279 -6.92 -27.10 13.02
N GLU A 280 -8.18 -26.69 12.99
CA GLU A 280 -8.98 -26.55 11.77
C GLU A 280 -8.64 -25.28 10.97
N ASN A 281 -7.76 -24.44 11.48
CA ASN A 281 -7.38 -23.17 10.85
C ASN A 281 -6.80 -23.43 9.45
N SER A 282 -7.14 -22.53 8.53
CA SER A 282 -6.71 -22.60 7.13
C SER A 282 -5.52 -21.70 6.83
N LEU A 283 -4.85 -21.14 7.85
CA LEU A 283 -3.75 -20.21 7.68
C LEU A 283 -2.54 -20.85 6.98
N VAL A 284 -2.14 -20.21 5.90
CA VAL A 284 -1.00 -20.60 5.05
C VAL A 284 0.11 -19.56 5.14
N GLU A 285 -0.25 -18.28 5.30
CA GLU A 285 0.68 -17.16 5.26
C GLU A 285 0.41 -16.20 6.42
N VAL A 286 1.43 -15.94 7.24
CA VAL A 286 1.37 -14.99 8.37
C VAL A 286 2.55 -14.03 8.27
N HIS A 287 2.25 -12.72 8.30
CA HIS A 287 3.24 -11.66 8.35
C HIS A 287 3.04 -10.83 9.62
N LEU A 288 4.04 -10.80 10.46
CA LEU A 288 4.10 -10.01 11.70
C LEU A 288 5.25 -9.00 11.56
N GLU A 289 4.92 -7.72 11.46
CA GLU A 289 5.93 -6.65 11.31
C GLU A 289 5.74 -5.56 12.35
N ARG A 290 6.75 -5.36 13.21
CA ARG A 290 6.75 -4.32 14.25
C ARG A 290 5.50 -4.36 15.11
N LEU A 291 5.27 -5.50 15.71
CA LEU A 291 4.17 -5.81 16.61
C LEU A 291 4.70 -6.21 17.99
N GLN A 292 3.86 -6.07 19.00
CA GLN A 292 4.03 -6.71 20.30
C GLN A 292 3.45 -8.13 20.22
N VAL A 293 4.29 -9.06 19.82
CA VAL A 293 4.05 -10.51 19.79
C VAL A 293 5.25 -11.16 20.43
N SER A 294 5.01 -12.08 21.35
CA SER A 294 6.03 -12.82 22.07
C SER A 294 6.12 -14.28 21.60
N ASP A 295 6.90 -15.06 22.31
CA ASP A 295 6.98 -16.51 22.11
C ASP A 295 5.67 -17.23 22.41
N ILE A 296 4.78 -16.64 23.22
CA ILE A 296 3.43 -17.16 23.45
C ILE A 296 2.63 -17.17 22.15
N GLY A 297 2.58 -16.04 21.46
CA GLY A 297 1.89 -15.92 20.19
C GLY A 297 2.50 -16.78 19.08
N LEU A 298 3.83 -16.90 19.02
CA LEU A 298 4.50 -17.79 18.07
C LEU A 298 4.24 -19.27 18.39
N SER A 299 4.25 -19.65 19.67
CA SER A 299 3.94 -21.02 20.10
C SER A 299 2.49 -21.37 19.79
N ALA A 300 1.56 -20.43 19.97
CA ALA A 300 0.19 -20.62 19.53
C ALA A 300 0.12 -20.84 18.01
N LEU A 301 0.75 -19.98 17.21
CA LEU A 301 0.78 -20.12 15.74
C LEU A 301 1.38 -21.45 15.26
N SER A 302 2.20 -22.13 16.06
CA SER A 302 2.73 -23.45 15.73
C SER A 302 1.65 -24.50 15.55
N ASN A 303 0.45 -24.32 16.13
CA ASN A 303 -0.71 -25.18 15.91
C ASN A 303 -1.34 -25.02 14.50
N CYS A 304 -0.98 -23.98 13.74
CA CYS A 304 -1.41 -23.81 12.35
C CYS A 304 -0.61 -24.75 11.44
N SER A 305 -0.96 -26.03 11.40
CA SER A 305 -0.21 -27.08 10.70
C SER A 305 -0.02 -26.84 9.20
N LYS A 306 -0.88 -26.02 8.57
CA LYS A 306 -0.82 -25.68 7.13
C LYS A 306 0.05 -24.47 6.82
N LEU A 307 0.77 -23.92 7.81
CA LEU A 307 1.58 -22.71 7.65
C LEU A 307 2.78 -23.00 6.73
N GLU A 308 2.83 -22.25 5.60
CA GLU A 308 3.89 -22.34 4.60
C GLU A 308 4.80 -21.10 4.59
N ILE A 309 4.26 -19.94 4.94
CA ILE A 309 4.96 -18.65 4.85
C ILE A 309 4.84 -17.91 6.17
N LEU A 310 5.99 -17.65 6.80
CA LEU A 310 6.05 -16.88 8.03
C LEU A 310 7.08 -15.75 7.92
N HIS A 311 6.64 -14.53 8.23
CA HIS A 311 7.51 -13.36 8.35
C HIS A 311 7.43 -12.83 9.77
N ILE A 312 8.58 -12.78 10.44
CA ILE A 312 8.81 -12.24 11.79
C ILE A 312 9.77 -11.07 11.62
N VAL A 313 9.23 -9.85 11.59
CA VAL A 313 9.99 -8.68 11.21
C VAL A 313 9.93 -7.63 12.32
N LYS A 314 11.05 -7.41 12.99
CA LYS A 314 11.17 -6.41 14.06
C LYS A 314 10.12 -6.59 15.16
N THR A 315 9.96 -7.82 15.63
CA THR A 315 9.14 -8.22 16.77
C THR A 315 10.06 -8.49 17.94
N PRO A 316 10.27 -7.52 18.85
CA PRO A 316 11.36 -7.56 19.82
C PRO A 316 11.23 -8.66 20.88
N ASP A 317 10.02 -9.13 21.13
CA ASP A 317 9.72 -10.09 22.21
C ASP A 317 9.73 -11.54 21.72
N CYS A 318 9.92 -11.77 20.41
CA CYS A 318 10.14 -13.10 19.85
C CYS A 318 11.59 -13.54 20.03
N THR A 319 11.78 -14.79 20.51
CA THR A 319 13.10 -15.39 20.75
C THR A 319 13.28 -16.72 20.02
N ASN A 320 14.36 -17.44 20.33
CA ASN A 320 14.58 -18.79 19.85
C ASN A 320 13.41 -19.73 20.19
N VAL A 321 12.80 -19.58 21.36
CA VAL A 321 11.73 -20.48 21.86
C VAL A 321 10.55 -20.52 20.93
N GLY A 322 10.00 -19.35 20.54
CA GLY A 322 8.87 -19.27 19.63
C GLY A 322 9.19 -19.81 18.23
N VAL A 323 10.39 -19.52 17.71
CA VAL A 323 10.81 -20.01 16.39
C VAL A 323 11.04 -21.53 16.40
N ILE A 324 11.58 -22.10 17.47
CA ILE A 324 11.74 -23.54 17.64
C ILE A 324 10.36 -24.23 17.67
N SER A 325 9.38 -23.64 18.37
CA SER A 325 8.01 -24.16 18.38
C SER A 325 7.42 -24.22 16.98
N ILE A 326 7.54 -23.14 16.18
CA ILE A 326 7.12 -23.10 14.79
C ILE A 326 7.83 -24.19 13.96
N ALA A 327 9.15 -24.28 14.05
CA ALA A 327 9.92 -25.25 13.27
C ALA A 327 9.52 -26.71 13.61
N SER A 328 9.22 -26.99 14.87
CA SER A 328 8.86 -28.32 15.34
C SER A 328 7.50 -28.79 14.84
N HIS A 329 6.54 -27.89 14.62
CA HIS A 329 5.14 -28.24 14.30
C HIS A 329 4.74 -27.90 12.86
N CYS A 330 5.27 -26.80 12.28
CA CYS A 330 4.89 -26.35 10.92
C CYS A 330 5.74 -27.03 9.83
N LYS A 331 5.48 -28.29 9.54
CA LYS A 331 6.28 -29.11 8.58
C LYS A 331 6.20 -28.67 7.12
N TYR A 332 5.21 -27.85 6.77
CA TYR A 332 5.02 -27.33 5.40
C TYR A 332 5.70 -25.98 5.18
N LEU A 333 6.51 -25.50 6.15
CA LEU A 333 7.17 -24.21 6.04
C LEU A 333 8.10 -24.18 4.82
N ARG A 334 7.80 -23.26 3.90
CA ARG A 334 8.52 -23.05 2.63
C ARG A 334 9.25 -21.73 2.58
N LYS A 335 8.72 -20.70 3.27
CA LYS A 335 9.33 -19.37 3.31
C LYS A 335 9.38 -18.87 4.73
N LEU A 336 10.58 -18.51 5.16
CA LEU A 336 10.81 -17.90 6.44
C LEU A 336 11.62 -16.62 6.30
N HIS A 337 11.09 -15.53 6.84
CA HIS A 337 11.76 -14.25 6.91
C HIS A 337 11.87 -13.82 8.36
N ILE A 338 13.09 -13.68 8.85
CA ILE A 338 13.43 -13.19 10.19
C ILE A 338 14.20 -11.89 10.04
N ASP A 339 13.69 -10.82 10.64
CA ASP A 339 14.42 -9.55 10.82
C ASP A 339 14.57 -9.30 12.32
N GLY A 340 15.70 -9.74 12.86
CA GLY A 340 16.10 -9.61 14.26
C GLY A 340 16.82 -8.29 14.57
N TRP A 341 16.82 -7.34 13.67
CA TRP A 341 17.56 -6.08 13.80
C TRP A 341 17.38 -5.43 15.18
N LYS A 342 18.50 -5.30 15.90
CA LYS A 342 18.63 -4.71 17.25
C LYS A 342 18.24 -5.60 18.44
N THR A 343 17.64 -6.77 18.27
CA THR A 343 17.23 -7.59 19.41
C THR A 343 18.15 -8.78 19.68
N ASN A 344 18.79 -9.34 18.64
CA ASN A 344 19.66 -10.54 18.68
C ASN A 344 19.09 -11.73 19.49
N ARG A 345 17.76 -11.79 19.67
CA ARG A 345 17.09 -12.83 20.46
C ARG A 345 16.83 -14.12 19.69
N ILE A 346 16.93 -14.06 18.36
CA ILE A 346 16.80 -15.21 17.47
C ILE A 346 18.18 -15.52 16.89
N GLY A 347 18.72 -16.67 17.19
CA GLY A 347 20.07 -17.07 16.84
C GLY A 347 20.21 -18.52 16.42
N ASN A 348 21.35 -19.12 16.76
CA ASN A 348 21.76 -20.44 16.25
C ASN A 348 20.80 -21.58 16.60
N GLU A 349 20.26 -21.61 17.81
CA GLU A 349 19.34 -22.67 18.24
C GLU A 349 18.10 -22.73 17.37
N ALA A 350 17.49 -21.56 17.09
CA ALA A 350 16.35 -21.47 16.19
C ALA A 350 16.70 -21.91 14.77
N LEU A 351 17.86 -21.47 14.25
CA LEU A 351 18.30 -21.83 12.90
C LEU A 351 18.58 -23.33 12.75
N ILE A 352 19.18 -23.96 13.75
CA ILE A 352 19.40 -25.42 13.79
C ILE A 352 18.06 -26.16 13.86
N ALA A 353 17.09 -25.68 14.64
CA ALA A 353 15.76 -26.27 14.70
C ALA A 353 15.04 -26.17 13.37
N ILE A 354 15.11 -25.03 12.69
CA ILE A 354 14.58 -24.83 11.32
C ILE A 354 15.24 -25.82 10.35
N ALA A 355 16.57 -25.91 10.37
CA ALA A 355 17.31 -26.81 9.51
C ALA A 355 16.86 -28.28 9.68
N LYS A 356 16.71 -28.74 10.92
CA LYS A 356 16.30 -30.11 11.24
C LYS A 356 14.86 -30.45 10.86
N ASN A 357 13.97 -29.45 10.93
CA ASN A 357 12.52 -29.71 10.84
C ASN A 357 11.86 -29.19 9.55
N SER A 358 12.52 -28.31 8.77
CA SER A 358 11.91 -27.64 7.62
C SER A 358 12.57 -28.04 6.29
N ALA A 359 12.58 -29.33 5.96
CA ALA A 359 13.17 -29.87 4.73
C ALA A 359 12.52 -29.30 3.44
N ASN A 360 11.33 -28.68 3.54
CA ASN A 360 10.62 -28.04 2.43
C ASN A 360 10.97 -26.57 2.24
N LEU A 361 11.93 -26.04 3.01
CA LEU A 361 12.28 -24.62 2.98
C LEU A 361 12.88 -24.24 1.62
N GLN A 362 12.23 -23.29 0.93
CA GLN A 362 12.61 -22.77 -0.39
C GLN A 362 13.16 -21.35 -0.33
N GLU A 363 12.73 -20.56 0.67
CA GLU A 363 13.17 -19.18 0.83
C GLU A 363 13.51 -18.92 2.30
N LEU A 364 14.74 -18.46 2.54
CA LEU A 364 15.22 -18.01 3.85
C LEU A 364 15.77 -16.60 3.73
N VAL A 365 15.25 -15.69 4.55
CA VAL A 365 15.71 -14.30 4.66
C VAL A 365 16.06 -14.04 6.11
N LEU A 366 17.33 -13.71 6.35
CA LEU A 366 17.87 -13.34 7.66
C LEU A 366 18.39 -11.91 7.60
N ILE A 367 17.86 -11.04 8.45
CA ILE A 367 18.29 -9.65 8.55
C ILE A 367 18.68 -9.35 9.98
N GLY A 368 19.92 -8.90 10.21
CA GLY A 368 20.43 -8.59 11.54
C GLY A 368 20.42 -9.82 12.47
N VAL A 369 20.61 -10.99 11.91
CA VAL A 369 20.83 -12.26 12.62
C VAL A 369 22.27 -12.67 12.39
N ASN A 370 22.96 -13.10 13.43
CA ASN A 370 24.35 -13.53 13.41
C ASN A 370 24.45 -15.06 13.55
N PRO A 371 24.28 -15.82 12.44
CA PRO A 371 24.42 -17.27 12.48
C PRO A 371 25.88 -17.70 12.65
N SER A 372 26.10 -18.83 13.32
CA SER A 372 27.39 -19.50 13.34
C SER A 372 27.57 -20.42 12.14
N SER A 373 28.80 -20.80 11.86
CA SER A 373 29.13 -21.79 10.83
C SER A 373 28.31 -23.07 10.99
N ILE A 374 28.15 -23.58 12.21
CA ILE A 374 27.37 -24.80 12.54
C ILE A 374 25.90 -24.64 12.10
N SER A 375 25.29 -23.49 12.37
CA SER A 375 23.87 -23.27 12.02
C SER A 375 23.66 -23.12 10.52
N LEU A 376 24.60 -22.46 9.82
CA LEU A 376 24.55 -22.33 8.35
C LEU A 376 24.86 -23.67 7.66
N GLU A 377 25.78 -24.45 8.20
CA GLU A 377 26.05 -25.79 7.72
C GLU A 377 24.84 -26.71 7.88
N ALA A 378 24.17 -26.66 9.02
CA ALA A 378 22.92 -27.39 9.23
C ALA A 378 21.86 -27.02 8.20
N ILE A 379 21.68 -25.72 7.90
CA ILE A 379 20.74 -25.25 6.88
C ILE A 379 21.17 -25.75 5.50
N ALA A 380 22.44 -25.61 5.14
CA ALA A 380 22.95 -26.03 3.82
C ALA A 380 22.83 -27.54 3.61
N THR A 381 22.99 -28.33 4.66
CA THR A 381 22.90 -29.79 4.60
C THR A 381 21.46 -30.30 4.55
N ASN A 382 20.55 -29.70 5.31
CA ASN A 382 19.18 -30.23 5.47
C ASN A 382 18.13 -29.54 4.58
N CYS A 383 18.34 -28.27 4.20
CA CYS A 383 17.38 -27.53 3.37
C CYS A 383 17.72 -27.60 1.88
N GLN A 384 17.74 -28.82 1.32
CA GLN A 384 18.18 -29.06 -0.09
C GLN A 384 17.26 -28.45 -1.16
N LYS A 385 16.05 -27.97 -0.77
CA LYS A 385 15.11 -27.26 -1.68
C LYS A 385 15.28 -25.75 -1.64
N LEU A 386 16.34 -25.22 -0.99
CA LEU A 386 16.54 -23.80 -0.81
C LEU A 386 16.89 -23.11 -2.14
N GLU A 387 15.91 -22.37 -2.69
CA GLU A 387 16.05 -21.64 -3.96
C GLU A 387 16.43 -20.16 -3.78
N ARG A 388 16.08 -19.58 -2.65
CA ARG A 388 16.37 -18.18 -2.35
C ARG A 388 16.95 -18.02 -0.95
N LEU A 389 18.12 -17.41 -0.88
CA LEU A 389 18.77 -17.03 0.38
C LEU A 389 19.07 -15.54 0.39
N ALA A 390 18.72 -14.87 1.48
CA ALA A 390 19.13 -13.49 1.71
C ALA A 390 19.73 -13.35 3.12
N LEU A 391 20.96 -12.84 3.18
CA LEU A 391 21.73 -12.62 4.40
C LEU A 391 22.08 -11.14 4.46
N CYS A 392 21.57 -10.44 5.47
CA CYS A 392 21.68 -9.00 5.54
C CYS A 392 22.08 -8.51 6.93
N GLY A 393 23.13 -7.68 7.00
CA GLY A 393 23.54 -7.02 8.23
C GLY A 393 23.98 -7.99 9.32
N SER A 394 24.71 -9.03 8.93
CA SER A 394 25.35 -9.98 9.84
C SER A 394 26.83 -9.69 9.92
N GLU A 395 27.37 -9.72 11.13
CA GLU A 395 28.79 -9.53 11.41
C GLU A 395 29.59 -10.85 11.38
N THR A 396 28.89 -11.99 11.46
CA THR A 396 29.49 -13.33 11.52
C THR A 396 29.53 -14.05 10.18
N ILE A 397 28.92 -13.49 9.13
CA ILE A 397 28.91 -14.13 7.81
C ILE A 397 30.10 -13.62 6.99
N ALA A 398 31.17 -14.39 6.99
CA ALA A 398 32.39 -14.19 6.20
C ALA A 398 32.52 -15.24 5.07
N ASP A 399 33.66 -15.33 4.43
CA ASP A 399 33.86 -16.19 3.27
C ASP A 399 33.76 -17.68 3.58
N THR A 400 34.17 -18.10 4.79
CA THR A 400 34.07 -19.49 5.26
C THR A 400 32.61 -19.95 5.35
N GLU A 401 31.73 -19.13 5.94
CA GLU A 401 30.29 -19.40 6.05
C GLU A 401 29.61 -19.44 4.68
N ILE A 402 30.01 -18.54 3.80
CA ILE A 402 29.48 -18.43 2.45
C ILE A 402 29.92 -19.62 1.59
N SER A 403 31.17 -20.04 1.66
CA SER A 403 31.70 -21.19 0.93
C SER A 403 31.02 -22.50 1.34
N CYS A 404 30.72 -22.66 2.62
CA CYS A 404 29.94 -23.80 3.12
C CYS A 404 28.54 -23.87 2.50
N ILE A 405 27.85 -22.73 2.38
CA ILE A 405 26.53 -22.65 1.73
C ILE A 405 26.69 -22.94 0.22
N ALA A 406 27.67 -22.36 -0.42
CA ALA A 406 27.91 -22.53 -1.84
C ALA A 406 28.13 -23.98 -2.24
N SER A 407 28.89 -24.74 -1.42
CA SER A 407 29.22 -26.14 -1.70
C SER A 407 28.04 -27.11 -1.55
N LYS A 408 27.03 -26.79 -0.73
CA LYS A 408 25.92 -27.71 -0.39
C LYS A 408 24.55 -27.29 -0.95
N CYS A 409 24.31 -25.99 -1.19
CA CYS A 409 23.01 -25.49 -1.64
C CYS A 409 22.88 -25.51 -3.17
N VAL A 410 22.86 -26.66 -3.80
CA VAL A 410 22.80 -26.82 -5.27
C VAL A 410 21.52 -26.30 -5.93
N ALA A 411 20.39 -26.25 -5.20
CA ALA A 411 19.11 -25.76 -5.70
C ALA A 411 19.01 -24.22 -5.73
N LEU A 412 20.03 -23.50 -5.23
CA LEU A 412 19.97 -22.05 -5.05
C LEU A 412 19.88 -21.33 -6.41
N LYS A 413 18.81 -20.53 -6.58
CA LYS A 413 18.52 -19.72 -7.78
C LYS A 413 18.79 -18.22 -7.55
N LYS A 414 18.58 -17.73 -6.33
CA LYS A 414 18.69 -16.30 -6.00
C LYS A 414 19.44 -16.12 -4.69
N LEU A 415 20.52 -15.36 -4.74
CA LEU A 415 21.30 -14.98 -3.57
C LEU A 415 21.27 -13.46 -3.38
N CYS A 416 21.10 -13.01 -2.13
CA CYS A 416 21.25 -11.60 -1.76
C CYS A 416 22.11 -11.51 -0.51
N ILE A 417 23.26 -10.84 -0.59
CA ILE A 417 24.12 -10.53 0.55
C ILE A 417 24.18 -9.01 0.70
N LYS A 418 23.99 -8.53 1.91
CA LYS A 418 24.01 -7.09 2.16
C LYS A 418 24.65 -6.77 3.51
N GLY A 419 25.70 -5.93 3.49
CA GLY A 419 26.35 -5.45 4.72
C GLY A 419 26.89 -6.58 5.58
N CYS A 420 27.52 -7.58 4.97
CA CYS A 420 28.25 -8.67 5.62
C CYS A 420 29.75 -8.53 5.28
N PRO A 421 30.66 -9.05 6.14
CA PRO A 421 32.12 -8.98 5.93
C PRO A 421 32.64 -10.01 4.93
N VAL A 422 31.91 -10.20 3.82
CA VAL A 422 32.25 -11.11 2.72
C VAL A 422 33.14 -10.39 1.73
N SER A 423 34.13 -11.10 1.17
CA SER A 423 35.02 -10.64 0.10
C SER A 423 34.65 -11.22 -1.29
N ASP A 424 35.47 -10.92 -2.29
CA ASP A 424 35.34 -11.45 -3.64
C ASP A 424 35.46 -12.98 -3.65
N GLU A 425 36.37 -13.57 -2.85
CA GLU A 425 36.56 -15.00 -2.73
C GLU A 425 35.26 -15.74 -2.32
N GLY A 426 34.56 -15.23 -1.30
CA GLY A 426 33.28 -15.80 -0.88
C GLY A 426 32.19 -15.69 -1.96
N ILE A 427 32.21 -14.62 -2.76
CA ILE A 427 31.25 -14.45 -3.85
C ILE A 427 31.57 -15.38 -5.03
N GLU A 428 32.83 -15.60 -5.35
CA GLU A 428 33.27 -16.52 -6.40
C GLU A 428 32.89 -17.98 -6.09
N ALA A 429 32.89 -18.39 -4.83
CA ALA A 429 32.50 -19.73 -4.40
C ALA A 429 31.10 -20.12 -4.93
N PHE A 430 30.16 -19.17 -5.05
CA PHE A 430 28.83 -19.42 -5.61
C PHE A 430 28.83 -19.70 -7.12
N ALA A 431 29.80 -19.22 -7.86
CA ALA A 431 29.91 -19.51 -9.29
C ALA A 431 30.18 -20.99 -9.53
N TRP A 432 30.90 -21.61 -8.61
CA TRP A 432 31.31 -23.01 -8.69
C TRP A 432 30.28 -23.95 -8.03
N GLY A 433 29.85 -23.60 -6.82
CA GLY A 433 29.05 -24.49 -5.99
C GLY A 433 27.55 -24.48 -6.28
N CYS A 434 27.02 -23.40 -6.89
CA CYS A 434 25.57 -23.28 -7.14
C CYS A 434 25.26 -23.26 -8.64
N PRO A 435 25.13 -24.41 -9.31
CA PRO A 435 24.92 -24.49 -10.77
C PRO A 435 23.62 -23.83 -11.23
N ASN A 436 22.60 -23.84 -10.40
CA ASN A 436 21.27 -23.29 -10.71
C ASN A 436 21.11 -21.80 -10.39
N LEU A 437 22.20 -21.11 -9.99
CA LEU A 437 22.13 -19.70 -9.62
C LEU A 437 21.89 -18.81 -10.83
N VAL A 438 20.75 -18.08 -10.81
CA VAL A 438 20.31 -17.16 -11.87
C VAL A 438 20.60 -15.71 -11.51
N LYS A 439 20.54 -15.38 -10.22
CA LYS A 439 20.69 -14.00 -9.76
C LYS A 439 21.49 -13.90 -8.47
N ILE A 440 22.52 -13.07 -8.50
CA ILE A 440 23.27 -12.66 -7.32
C ILE A 440 23.13 -11.15 -7.11
N LYS A 441 22.92 -10.73 -5.87
CA LYS A 441 22.83 -9.34 -5.47
C LYS A 441 23.69 -9.12 -4.24
N VAL A 442 24.74 -8.32 -4.39
CA VAL A 442 25.64 -7.96 -3.29
C VAL A 442 25.56 -6.46 -3.09
N LYS A 443 25.35 -6.03 -1.83
CA LYS A 443 25.21 -4.62 -1.49
C LYS A 443 25.92 -4.28 -0.19
N LYS A 444 26.59 -3.15 -0.16
CA LYS A 444 27.22 -2.63 1.06
C LYS A 444 28.15 -3.65 1.76
N CYS A 445 28.81 -4.53 1.01
CA CYS A 445 29.88 -5.39 1.49
C CYS A 445 31.21 -4.71 1.18
N ARG A 446 31.99 -4.37 2.20
CA ARG A 446 33.16 -3.48 2.05
C ARG A 446 34.32 -4.13 1.31
N ASN A 447 34.43 -5.47 1.41
CA ASN A 447 35.55 -6.24 0.82
C ASN A 447 35.19 -6.81 -0.56
N VAL A 448 34.05 -6.42 -1.17
CA VAL A 448 33.64 -6.87 -2.50
C VAL A 448 33.92 -5.77 -3.50
N THR A 449 34.66 -6.11 -4.56
CA THR A 449 35.03 -5.19 -5.64
C THR A 449 34.11 -5.31 -6.87
N TYR A 450 34.25 -4.40 -7.84
CA TYR A 450 33.54 -4.52 -9.12
C TYR A 450 34.08 -5.64 -9.98
N GLU A 451 35.36 -6.00 -9.82
CA GLU A 451 36.07 -7.00 -10.61
C GLU A 451 35.42 -8.39 -10.52
N VAL A 452 34.95 -8.78 -9.30
CA VAL A 452 34.23 -10.06 -9.14
C VAL A 452 32.96 -10.09 -9.96
N GLY A 453 32.33 -8.94 -10.18
CA GLY A 453 31.11 -8.85 -11.02
C GLY A 453 31.37 -9.15 -12.47
N ASP A 454 32.47 -8.64 -13.01
CA ASP A 454 32.88 -8.88 -14.38
C ASP A 454 33.41 -10.31 -14.56
N TRP A 455 34.15 -10.81 -13.60
CA TRP A 455 34.58 -12.20 -13.55
C TRP A 455 33.39 -13.17 -13.55
N LEU A 456 32.37 -12.93 -12.72
CA LEU A 456 31.16 -13.74 -12.67
C LEU A 456 30.38 -13.73 -14.00
N ARG A 457 30.27 -12.59 -14.67
CA ARG A 457 29.59 -12.46 -15.96
C ARG A 457 30.36 -13.17 -17.06
N ALA A 458 31.70 -13.06 -17.07
CA ALA A 458 32.55 -13.75 -18.02
C ALA A 458 32.43 -15.28 -17.88
N ARG A 459 32.36 -15.78 -16.65
CA ARG A 459 32.28 -17.20 -16.39
C ARG A 459 30.90 -17.80 -16.56
N ARG A 460 29.86 -17.03 -16.27
CA ARG A 460 28.45 -17.45 -16.34
C ARG A 460 27.57 -16.36 -16.95
N GLY A 461 27.60 -16.29 -18.29
CA GLY A 461 26.92 -15.23 -19.06
C GLY A 461 25.41 -15.10 -18.79
N SER A 462 24.74 -16.16 -18.32
CA SER A 462 23.32 -16.13 -17.95
C SER A 462 23.05 -15.60 -16.54
N LEU A 463 24.10 -15.37 -15.72
CA LEU A 463 23.97 -14.93 -14.34
C LEU A 463 23.72 -13.42 -14.26
N VAL A 464 22.60 -13.03 -13.67
CA VAL A 464 22.29 -11.61 -13.41
C VAL A 464 23.03 -11.16 -12.14
N VAL A 465 24.07 -10.35 -12.31
CA VAL A 465 24.91 -9.85 -11.22
C VAL A 465 24.58 -8.38 -10.93
N ASN A 466 24.12 -8.08 -9.72
CA ASN A 466 23.85 -6.74 -9.22
C ASN A 466 24.78 -6.43 -8.05
N LEU A 467 25.83 -5.69 -8.30
CA LEU A 467 26.75 -5.19 -7.27
C LEU A 467 26.45 -3.72 -6.96
N ASP A 468 26.45 -3.40 -5.67
CA ASP A 468 26.37 -2.04 -5.14
C ASP A 468 27.53 -1.91 -4.16
N VAL A 469 28.72 -1.65 -4.74
CA VAL A 469 29.96 -1.50 -4.01
C VAL A 469 29.99 -0.10 -3.41
N CYS A 470 30.18 0.00 -2.09
CA CYS A 470 30.33 1.28 -1.42
C CYS A 470 31.64 1.93 -1.89
N ALA A 471 31.58 2.98 -2.70
CA ALA A 471 32.63 3.99 -2.66
C ALA A 471 32.67 4.51 -1.21
N VAL A 472 33.87 4.56 -0.65
CA VAL A 472 34.12 5.02 0.73
C VAL A 472 33.74 6.49 0.80
N GLU A 473 32.52 6.79 1.15
CA GLU A 473 32.06 8.12 1.54
C GLU A 473 31.45 8.05 2.93
N ALA A 474 31.82 9.03 3.73
CA ALA A 474 31.58 9.18 5.15
C ALA A 474 30.12 8.94 5.57
N GLU A 475 29.97 8.35 6.71
CA GLU A 475 28.71 8.01 7.37
C GLU A 475 27.80 9.23 7.54
N ALA A 476 26.67 9.21 6.83
CA ALA A 476 25.47 9.89 7.27
C ALA A 476 24.41 8.82 7.53
N MET A 477 24.02 8.68 8.78
CA MET A 477 22.93 7.82 9.20
C MET A 477 21.64 8.33 8.57
N ASP A 478 21.16 7.64 7.55
CA ASP A 478 19.81 7.85 7.04
C ASP A 478 19.00 6.57 7.15
N ALA A 479 18.12 6.58 8.15
CA ALA A 479 17.16 5.52 8.40
C ALA A 479 15.93 5.75 7.51
N SER A 480 16.06 5.52 6.21
CA SER A 480 14.92 5.48 5.31
C SER A 480 14.47 4.04 5.07
N ALA A 481 13.33 3.72 5.68
CA ALA A 481 12.62 2.48 5.44
C ALA A 481 12.23 2.37 3.96
N SER A 482 12.84 1.44 3.24
CA SER A 482 12.40 1.08 1.90
C SER A 482 11.04 0.36 1.98
N ASP A 483 10.02 1.06 1.53
CA ASP A 483 8.66 0.56 1.32
C ASP A 483 8.66 -0.37 0.10
N ASN A 484 8.99 -1.64 0.29
CA ASN A 484 8.75 -2.69 -0.70
C ASN A 484 7.37 -3.29 -0.49
N GLY A 485 6.33 -2.46 -0.66
CA GLY A 485 5.00 -2.95 -0.98
C GLY A 485 5.04 -3.53 -2.39
N VAL A 486 4.55 -4.75 -2.54
CA VAL A 486 4.29 -5.35 -3.85
C VAL A 486 3.50 -4.34 -4.67
N GLN A 487 4.18 -3.74 -5.62
CA GLN A 487 3.62 -2.81 -6.58
C GLN A 487 2.90 -3.66 -7.63
N GLU A 488 1.61 -3.97 -7.35
CA GLU A 488 0.71 -4.29 -8.45
C GLU A 488 0.56 -2.98 -9.23
N ASP A 489 1.13 -2.95 -10.42
CA ASP A 489 1.05 -1.83 -11.36
C ASP A 489 -0.43 -1.49 -11.63
N MET A 490 -0.93 -0.52 -10.86
CA MET A 490 -2.15 0.19 -11.20
C MET A 490 -1.76 1.43 -12.01
N GLU A 491 -1.79 1.32 -13.32
CA GLU A 491 -1.70 2.47 -14.21
C GLU A 491 -2.75 3.52 -13.82
N ILE A 492 -2.28 4.65 -13.34
CA ILE A 492 -3.11 5.80 -12.96
C ILE A 492 -3.33 6.63 -14.22
N THR A 493 -4.52 6.53 -14.80
CA THR A 493 -4.96 7.54 -15.77
C THR A 493 -5.37 8.79 -15.01
N HIS A 494 -4.52 9.82 -15.04
CA HIS A 494 -4.88 11.14 -14.56
C HIS A 494 -5.90 11.75 -15.52
N VAL A 495 -7.13 11.86 -15.08
CA VAL A 495 -8.09 12.78 -15.71
C VAL A 495 -7.79 14.16 -15.10
N ALA A 496 -6.92 14.92 -15.78
CA ALA A 496 -6.65 16.30 -15.42
C ALA A 496 -7.83 17.17 -15.86
N VAL A 497 -8.53 17.76 -14.91
CA VAL A 497 -9.41 18.90 -15.15
C VAL A 497 -8.49 20.10 -15.37
N ALA A 498 -8.45 20.59 -16.60
CA ALA A 498 -7.67 21.77 -16.99
C ALA A 498 -8.28 23.02 -16.34
N GLN A 499 -7.49 23.70 -15.51
CA GLN A 499 -7.75 25.10 -15.14
C GLN A 499 -7.07 26.01 -16.16
N PRO A 500 -7.69 27.12 -16.58
CA PRO A 500 -7.10 28.05 -17.54
C PRO A 500 -6.08 28.95 -16.80
N HIS A 501 -4.84 28.96 -17.29
CA HIS A 501 -3.85 29.99 -16.93
C HIS A 501 -3.74 31.03 -18.05
N PRO A 502 -3.51 32.32 -17.72
CA PRO A 502 -3.40 33.38 -18.72
C PRO A 502 -2.07 33.37 -19.46
N LEU A 503 -2.14 33.79 -20.70
CA LEU A 503 -1.07 33.95 -21.67
C LEU A 503 0.04 34.91 -21.20
N ALA A 504 1.30 34.46 -21.39
CA ALA A 504 2.42 35.38 -21.61
C ALA A 504 3.28 34.82 -22.74
N THR A 505 3.52 35.67 -23.69
CA THR A 505 4.25 35.53 -24.95
C THR A 505 5.75 35.37 -24.76
N SER A 506 6.36 34.65 -25.63
CA SER A 506 7.50 34.89 -26.52
C SER A 506 8.69 33.94 -26.43
N ASN A 507 8.93 33.37 -27.61
CA ASN A 507 10.21 33.15 -28.31
C ASN A 507 11.28 32.22 -27.80
N SER A 508 11.49 31.18 -28.63
CA SER A 508 12.77 30.90 -29.31
C SER A 508 13.80 29.98 -28.63
N VAL A 509 14.14 28.91 -29.40
CA VAL A 509 15.44 28.31 -29.66
C VAL A 509 15.96 27.22 -28.73
N ARG A 510 16.04 26.01 -29.33
CA ARG A 510 17.09 24.95 -29.28
C ARG A 510 17.95 24.81 -28.02
N GLY A 511 18.08 23.58 -27.58
CA GLY A 511 19.32 23.11 -26.99
C GLY A 511 19.15 22.09 -25.86
N SER A 512 19.36 20.84 -26.18
CA SER A 512 20.24 19.88 -25.53
C SER A 512 20.54 20.03 -24.03
N ILE A 513 20.29 18.91 -23.31
CA ILE A 513 21.14 18.33 -22.27
C ILE A 513 21.36 19.15 -20.98
N PHE A 514 21.12 18.50 -19.90
CA PHE A 514 21.82 18.34 -18.65
C PHE A 514 20.96 18.39 -17.40
N LYS A 515 21.18 17.36 -16.59
CA LYS A 515 20.92 17.31 -15.15
C LYS A 515 21.47 18.52 -14.42
N THR A 516 20.79 18.98 -13.37
CA THR A 516 21.32 19.42 -12.07
C THR A 516 20.14 19.88 -11.23
N ARG A 517 19.94 19.32 -10.06
CA ARG A 517 20.43 19.67 -8.74
C ARG A 517 20.37 21.18 -8.42
N PHE A 518 19.74 21.45 -7.33
CA PHE A 518 19.85 22.45 -6.26
C PHE A 518 18.47 22.93 -5.89
N GLY A 519 18.06 22.97 -4.67
CA GLY A 519 18.74 23.09 -3.40
C GLY A 519 18.19 24.27 -2.64
N LEU A 520 17.93 24.02 -1.36
CA LEU A 520 17.99 24.94 -0.23
C LEU A 520 17.01 26.12 -0.13
N PHE A 521 16.42 26.15 0.98
CA PHE A 521 16.24 27.02 2.16
C PHE A 521 14.83 26.80 2.69
N GLY A 522 14.55 26.45 3.88
CA GLY A 522 15.14 26.70 5.20
C GLY A 522 14.10 27.42 6.03
N ALA A 523 13.60 26.81 7.09
CA ALA A 523 13.28 27.49 8.32
C ALA A 523 12.68 26.53 9.34
N ARG A 524 13.35 26.45 10.41
CA ARG A 524 13.16 25.97 11.76
C ARG A 524 11.72 26.05 12.27
N GLY A 525 11.28 24.95 12.86
CA GLY A 525 10.19 24.93 13.81
C GLY A 525 10.39 23.72 14.73
N ILE A 526 11.14 23.95 15.80
CA ILE A 526 11.36 23.00 16.91
C ILE A 526 10.04 22.89 17.67
N VAL A 527 9.45 21.71 17.74
CA VAL A 527 8.46 21.37 18.76
C VAL A 527 8.97 20.15 19.51
N THR A 528 9.58 20.40 20.64
CA THR A 528 9.92 19.43 21.66
C THR A 528 8.64 18.98 22.35
N SER A 529 8.23 17.74 22.14
CA SER A 529 7.23 17.09 22.98
C SER A 529 7.94 16.35 24.11
N THR A 530 7.89 16.93 25.28
CA THR A 530 8.32 16.35 26.55
C THR A 530 7.38 15.23 26.96
N PHE A 531 7.87 14.01 26.98
CA PHE A 531 7.25 12.90 27.69
C PHE A 531 7.37 13.14 29.21
N ARG A 532 6.24 13.37 29.89
CA ARG A 532 6.15 13.29 31.35
C ARG A 532 6.13 11.81 31.76
N ARG A 533 7.20 11.40 32.45
CA ARG A 533 7.21 10.21 33.30
C ARG A 533 6.33 10.47 34.51
N PHE A 534 5.33 9.65 34.75
CA PHE A 534 4.71 9.54 36.06
C PHE A 534 5.55 8.56 36.90
N SER A 535 6.26 9.09 37.88
CA SER A 535 6.84 8.31 38.95
C SER A 535 5.83 8.20 40.08
N ASN A 536 5.49 6.99 40.44
CA ASN A 536 4.75 6.69 41.68
C ASN A 536 5.67 6.98 42.88
N GLY A 537 5.30 7.98 43.66
CA GLY A 537 5.88 8.23 44.95
C GLY A 537 5.16 7.38 46.01
N ASN A 538 5.87 6.44 46.59
CA ASN A 538 5.53 5.82 47.84
C ASN A 538 5.74 6.80 48.99
N THR A 539 4.71 7.13 49.72
CA THR A 539 4.85 7.73 51.06
C THR A 539 4.43 6.70 52.09
N ASN A 540 5.45 6.20 52.80
CA ASN A 540 5.29 5.55 54.08
C ASN A 540 4.80 6.55 55.12
N THR A 541 3.75 6.21 55.84
CA THR A 541 3.48 6.72 57.18
C THR A 541 3.17 5.53 58.10
N SER A 542 4.11 5.30 58.98
CA SER A 542 3.95 4.48 60.17
C SER A 542 3.03 5.14 61.18
N SER A 543 2.12 4.38 61.79
CA SER A 543 1.65 4.67 63.15
C SER A 543 1.31 3.38 63.88
N ASN A 544 1.92 3.29 65.03
CA ASN A 544 1.79 2.28 66.08
C ASN A 544 0.36 2.15 66.60
N GLY A 545 0.06 0.98 67.21
CA GLY A 545 -0.95 0.89 68.22
C GLY A 545 -1.50 -0.51 68.48
N CYS A 546 -0.96 -1.11 69.48
CA CYS A 546 -1.44 -2.19 70.37
C CYS A 546 -2.95 -2.59 70.31
N SER A 547 -3.24 -3.82 70.24
CA SER A 547 -3.74 -4.76 71.29
C SER A 547 -4.02 -6.11 70.65
#